data_0222898c4ad8454ad0ed950ec9d6d776
#
_entry.id   0222898c4ad8454ad0ed950ec9d6d776
#
_cell.length_a   1.000
_cell.length_b   1.000
_cell.length_c   1.000
_cell.angle_alpha   90.00
_cell.angle_beta   90.00
_cell.angle_gamma   90.00
#
_symmetry.space_group_name_H-M   'P 1'
#
loop_
_entity.id
_entity.type
_entity.pdbx_description
1 polymer ?
#
loop_
_entity_poly.entity_id
_entity_poly.type
_entity_poly.pdbx_seq_one_letter_code
_entity_poly.pdbx_strand_id
1 'polypeptide(L)'
;MDSRPPPIRRDQHVCIKVHDLDESMEFYRDVMGYRVSDRYEPGDNPHSKWGICFMSSGELHHEIFLICYIPESGPPPRGEALREPGVGLHHIAYEVEGKQTLEAWEKHISAH
;
A
#
# COMPACT_ATOMS: atom_id res chain seq x y z
N MET A 1 -9.33 22.24 32.00
CA MET A 1 -9.37 21.95 30.55
C MET A 1 -8.58 20.69 30.30
N ASP A 2 -9.16 19.74 29.58
CA ASP A 2 -8.49 18.49 29.26
C ASP A 2 -7.38 18.77 28.24
N SER A 3 -6.13 18.41 28.59
CA SER A 3 -4.96 18.63 27.73
C SER A 3 -4.66 17.43 26.82
N ARG A 4 -5.47 16.37 26.88
CA ARG A 4 -5.30 15.22 26.00
C ARG A 4 -5.72 15.59 24.58
N PRO A 5 -5.04 15.07 23.56
CA PRO A 5 -5.46 15.30 22.17
C PRO A 5 -6.85 14.68 21.93
N PRO A 6 -7.61 15.26 20.99
CA PRO A 6 -8.87 14.63 20.57
C PRO A 6 -8.62 13.22 20.01
N PRO A 7 -9.61 12.32 20.09
CA PRO A 7 -9.45 10.95 19.62
C PRO A 7 -9.33 10.86 18.10
N ILE A 8 -8.47 9.95 17.63
CA ILE A 8 -8.43 9.51 16.24
C ILE A 8 -9.26 8.23 16.15
N ARG A 9 -10.20 8.19 15.20
CA ARG A 9 -11.08 7.05 15.06
C ARG A 9 -10.35 5.82 14.51
N ARG A 10 -9.53 6.03 13.47
CA ARG A 10 -8.75 4.96 12.82
C ARG A 10 -7.74 5.58 11.86
N ASP A 11 -6.74 4.82 11.48
CA ASP A 11 -5.94 5.14 10.33
C ASP A 11 -6.81 4.94 9.08
N GLN A 12 -6.86 5.93 8.20
CA GLN A 12 -7.78 5.89 7.08
C GLN A 12 -7.13 5.26 5.86
N HIS A 13 -5.93 5.70 5.51
CA HIS A 13 -5.19 5.10 4.41
C HIS A 13 -3.69 5.31 4.53
N VAL A 14 -2.94 4.48 3.80
CA VAL A 14 -1.49 4.56 3.67
C VAL A 14 -1.16 4.70 2.19
N CYS A 15 -0.30 5.65 1.86
CA CYS A 15 0.20 5.83 0.50
C CYS A 15 1.59 5.19 0.40
N ILE A 16 1.77 4.30 -0.58
CA ILE A 16 3.01 3.57 -0.78
C ILE A 16 3.55 3.87 -2.18
N LYS A 17 4.79 4.33 -2.25
CA LYS A 17 5.50 4.49 -3.52
C LYS A 17 6.02 3.13 -3.96
N VAL A 18 5.70 2.75 -5.19
CA VAL A 18 6.06 1.44 -5.73
C VAL A 18 6.86 1.57 -7.01
N HIS A 19 7.63 0.53 -7.30
CA HIS A 19 8.49 0.46 -8.49
C HIS A 19 7.68 0.19 -9.76
N ASP A 20 6.66 -0.66 -9.66
CA ASP A 20 5.81 -1.09 -10.77
C ASP A 20 4.38 -1.17 -10.26
N LEU A 21 3.50 -0.36 -10.86
CA LEU A 21 2.12 -0.26 -10.39
C LEU A 21 1.33 -1.55 -10.60
N ASP A 22 1.49 -2.19 -11.76
CA ASP A 22 0.79 -3.44 -12.07
C ASP A 22 1.21 -4.57 -11.13
N GLU A 23 2.51 -4.75 -10.94
CA GLU A 23 3.04 -5.78 -10.05
C GLU A 23 2.56 -5.59 -8.62
N SER A 24 2.58 -4.36 -8.13
CA SER A 24 2.15 -4.06 -6.76
C SER A 24 0.62 -4.20 -6.62
N MET A 25 -0.14 -3.75 -7.61
CA MET A 25 -1.59 -3.92 -7.64
C MET A 25 -1.97 -5.40 -7.62
N GLU A 26 -1.30 -6.22 -8.42
CA GLU A 26 -1.55 -7.67 -8.45
C GLU A 26 -1.21 -8.32 -7.12
N PHE A 27 -0.13 -7.89 -6.47
CA PHE A 27 0.22 -8.40 -5.14
C PHE A 27 -0.89 -8.10 -4.13
N TYR A 28 -1.32 -6.85 -4.05
CA TYR A 28 -2.36 -6.49 -3.08
C TYR A 28 -3.71 -7.11 -3.42
N ARG A 29 -4.03 -7.28 -4.69
CA ARG A 29 -5.27 -7.94 -5.10
C ARG A 29 -5.23 -9.45 -4.88
N ASP A 30 -4.22 -10.13 -5.40
CA ASP A 30 -4.21 -11.59 -5.52
C ASP A 30 -3.62 -12.26 -4.28
N VAL A 31 -2.67 -11.63 -3.61
CA VAL A 31 -2.05 -12.17 -2.39
C VAL A 31 -2.73 -11.64 -1.15
N MET A 32 -2.97 -10.34 -1.07
CA MET A 32 -3.51 -9.70 0.14
C MET A 32 -5.05 -9.60 0.17
N GLY A 33 -5.71 -9.82 -0.97
CA GLY A 33 -7.17 -9.83 -1.02
C GLY A 33 -7.84 -8.46 -1.09
N TYR A 34 -7.11 -7.43 -1.44
CA TYR A 34 -7.70 -6.11 -1.68
C TYR A 34 -8.40 -6.09 -3.05
N ARG A 35 -9.32 -5.17 -3.23
CA ARG A 35 -9.91 -4.89 -4.54
C ARG A 35 -9.47 -3.51 -5.03
N VAL A 36 -9.36 -3.34 -6.33
CA VAL A 36 -9.12 -2.04 -6.94
C VAL A 36 -10.43 -1.24 -6.87
N SER A 37 -10.40 -0.10 -6.21
CA SER A 37 -11.55 0.80 -6.16
C SER A 37 -11.47 1.87 -7.24
N ASP A 38 -10.26 2.28 -7.61
CA ASP A 38 -10.05 3.25 -8.67
C ASP A 38 -8.61 3.19 -9.17
N ARG A 39 -8.37 3.58 -10.42
CA ARG A 39 -7.02 3.59 -10.98
C ARG A 39 -6.88 4.69 -12.02
N TYR A 40 -5.74 5.37 -12.00
CA TYR A 40 -5.38 6.41 -12.96
C TYR A 40 -4.00 6.12 -13.54
N GLU A 41 -3.89 6.13 -14.85
CA GLU A 41 -2.60 6.07 -15.52
C GLU A 41 -1.92 7.44 -15.48
N PRO A 42 -0.57 7.52 -15.67
CA PRO A 42 0.09 8.81 -15.77
C PRO A 42 -0.54 9.68 -16.86
N GLY A 43 -0.95 10.89 -16.49
CA GLY A 43 -1.57 11.82 -17.42
C GLY A 43 -3.09 11.77 -17.50
N ASP A 44 -3.75 10.77 -16.95
CA ASP A 44 -5.22 10.70 -16.88
C ASP A 44 -5.80 11.85 -16.06
N ASN A 45 -5.09 12.20 -14.99
CA ASN A 45 -5.40 13.38 -14.21
C ASN A 45 -4.46 14.50 -14.64
N PRO A 46 -4.98 15.65 -15.10
CA PRO A 46 -4.13 16.73 -15.60
C PRO A 46 -3.19 17.32 -14.55
N HIS A 47 -3.43 17.04 -13.27
CA HIS A 47 -2.59 17.50 -12.19
C HIS A 47 -1.57 16.46 -11.71
N SER A 48 -1.53 15.26 -12.32
CA SER A 48 -0.65 14.20 -11.87
C SER A 48 0.08 13.52 -13.02
N LYS A 49 1.40 13.45 -12.87
CA LYS A 49 2.27 12.62 -13.72
C LYS A 49 2.41 11.19 -13.16
N TRP A 50 1.73 10.90 -12.06
CA TRP A 50 1.85 9.65 -11.33
C TRP A 50 0.82 8.64 -11.82
N GLY A 51 1.22 7.38 -11.88
CA GLY A 51 0.26 6.28 -11.93
C GLY A 51 -0.23 6.02 -10.51
N ILE A 52 -1.54 5.87 -10.34
CA ILE A 52 -2.17 5.75 -9.02
C ILE A 52 -3.15 4.59 -9.03
N CYS A 53 -3.10 3.76 -7.98
CA CYS A 53 -4.07 2.70 -7.78
C CYS A 53 -4.62 2.77 -6.36
N PHE A 54 -5.93 3.01 -6.23
CA PHE A 54 -6.62 2.98 -4.96
C PHE A 54 -7.16 1.58 -4.72
N MET A 55 -6.88 1.02 -3.55
CA MET A 55 -7.27 -0.34 -3.20
C MET A 55 -7.97 -0.40 -1.85
N SER A 56 -8.99 -1.24 -1.78
CA SER A 56 -9.87 -1.34 -0.62
C SER A 56 -9.91 -2.77 -0.08
N SER A 57 -9.91 -2.89 1.24
CA SER A 57 -10.19 -4.15 1.92
C SER A 57 -11.69 -4.38 2.16
N GLY A 58 -12.55 -3.40 1.83
CA GLY A 58 -13.99 -3.59 1.83
C GLY A 58 -14.85 -2.45 2.37
N GLU A 59 -14.43 -1.72 3.39
CA GLU A 59 -15.28 -0.71 4.04
C GLU A 59 -15.14 0.69 3.46
N LEU A 60 -13.90 1.10 3.17
CA LEU A 60 -13.61 2.43 2.68
C LEU A 60 -13.38 2.41 1.17
N HIS A 61 -13.36 3.59 0.55
CA HIS A 61 -12.97 3.71 -0.85
C HIS A 61 -11.57 3.13 -1.06
N HIS A 62 -10.65 3.44 -0.15
CA HIS A 62 -9.32 2.86 -0.15
C HIS A 62 -8.70 2.94 1.25
N GLU A 63 -7.96 1.92 1.61
CA GLU A 63 -7.08 1.90 2.78
C GLU A 63 -5.62 1.91 2.34
N ILE A 64 -5.35 1.48 1.10
CA ILE A 64 -4.03 1.54 0.49
C ILE A 64 -4.14 2.32 -0.82
N PHE A 65 -3.12 3.12 -1.08
CA PHE A 65 -3.01 3.90 -2.27
C PHE A 65 -1.59 3.72 -2.78
N LEU A 66 -1.48 3.09 -3.93
CA LEU A 66 -0.21 2.82 -4.58
C LEU A 66 0.09 3.95 -5.55
N ILE A 67 1.31 4.44 -5.53
CA ILE A 67 1.73 5.52 -6.40
C ILE A 67 3.05 5.14 -7.07
N CYS A 68 3.10 5.29 -8.39
CA CYS A 68 4.28 4.98 -9.18
C CYS A 68 4.69 6.19 -10.01
N TYR A 69 5.87 6.68 -9.72
CA TYR A 69 6.51 7.73 -10.51
C TYR A 69 7.89 7.26 -10.92
N ILE A 70 8.12 7.22 -12.22
CA ILE A 70 9.43 6.83 -12.74
C ILE A 70 10.14 8.11 -13.23
N PRO A 71 11.23 8.52 -12.59
CA PRO A 71 12.02 9.65 -13.03
C PRO A 71 12.58 9.43 -14.46
N GLU A 72 12.93 10.50 -15.14
CA GLU A 72 13.56 10.41 -16.47
C GLU A 72 14.82 9.54 -16.49
N SER A 73 15.53 9.49 -15.36
CA SER A 73 16.70 8.63 -15.18
C SER A 73 16.39 7.14 -15.10
N GLY A 74 15.11 6.78 -15.11
CA GLY A 74 14.65 5.40 -14.95
C GLY A 74 14.30 5.02 -13.53
N PRO A 75 13.72 3.82 -13.33
CA PRO A 75 13.33 3.36 -12.01
C PRO A 75 14.56 3.07 -11.13
N PRO A 76 14.47 3.32 -9.80
CA PRO A 76 15.55 2.96 -8.89
C PRO A 76 15.69 1.44 -8.77
N PRO A 77 16.89 0.93 -8.41
CA PRO A 77 17.08 -0.49 -8.18
C PRO A 77 16.13 -1.03 -7.10
N ARG A 78 15.65 -2.25 -7.30
CA ARG A 78 14.75 -2.91 -6.34
C ARG A 78 15.44 -3.16 -5.00
N GLY A 79 14.71 -2.91 -3.93
CA GLY A 79 15.15 -3.23 -2.57
C GLY A 79 16.27 -2.37 -2.02
N GLU A 80 16.79 -1.43 -2.79
CA GLU A 80 17.89 -0.58 -2.34
C GLU A 80 17.46 0.28 -1.14
N ALA A 81 16.26 0.87 -1.24
CA ALA A 81 15.73 1.72 -0.17
C ALA A 81 15.53 0.97 1.16
N LEU A 82 15.29 -0.33 1.12
CA LEU A 82 15.13 -1.15 2.32
C LEU A 82 16.46 -1.45 3.03
N ARG A 83 17.57 -1.29 2.33
CA ARG A 83 18.89 -1.59 2.86
C ARG A 83 19.62 -0.37 3.39
N GLU A 84 19.18 0.82 3.01
CA GLU A 84 19.80 2.05 3.44
C GLU A 84 19.22 2.53 4.77
N PRO A 85 20.08 2.97 5.72
CA PRO A 85 19.59 3.63 6.92
C PRO A 85 19.02 4.99 6.54
N GLY A 86 17.94 5.38 7.21
CA GLY A 86 17.32 6.67 6.94
C GLY A 86 15.89 6.74 7.43
N VAL A 87 15.20 7.80 7.02
CA VAL A 87 13.82 8.02 7.36
C VAL A 87 12.92 7.43 6.26
N GLY A 88 11.98 6.59 6.63
CA GLY A 88 11.05 5.98 5.69
C GLY A 88 10.09 5.05 6.40
N LEU A 89 9.21 4.44 5.64
CA LEU A 89 8.30 3.43 6.15
C LEU A 89 9.09 2.18 6.54
N HIS A 90 9.03 1.80 7.82
CA HIS A 90 9.70 0.59 8.31
C HIS A 90 8.83 -0.65 8.04
N HIS A 91 7.60 -0.62 8.49
CA HIS A 91 6.66 -1.72 8.26
C HIS A 91 5.21 -1.28 8.47
N ILE A 92 4.30 -2.09 7.96
CA ILE A 92 2.87 -2.01 8.25
C ILE A 92 2.49 -3.34 8.88
N ALA A 93 1.79 -3.28 10.01
CA ALA A 93 1.29 -4.47 10.67
C ALA A 93 -0.22 -4.60 10.42
N TYR A 94 -0.66 -5.82 10.14
CA TYR A 94 -2.06 -6.14 9.98
C TYR A 94 -2.49 -7.02 11.14
N GLU A 95 -3.66 -6.75 11.67
CA GLU A 95 -4.26 -7.59 12.69
C GLU A 95 -5.24 -8.57 12.03
N VAL A 96 -5.17 -9.82 12.46
CA VAL A 96 -6.12 -10.85 12.04
C VAL A 96 -6.73 -11.50 13.28
N GLU A 97 -7.89 -12.12 13.09
CA GLU A 97 -8.61 -12.73 14.20
C GLU A 97 -8.12 -14.15 14.49
N GLY A 98 -7.42 -14.31 15.60
CA GLY A 98 -7.04 -15.60 16.14
C GLY A 98 -5.85 -16.29 15.48
N LYS A 99 -5.34 -17.31 16.16
CA LYS A 99 -4.18 -18.07 15.73
C LYS A 99 -4.41 -18.83 14.44
N GLN A 100 -5.60 -19.40 14.26
CA GLN A 100 -5.92 -20.18 13.05
C GLN A 100 -5.88 -19.31 11.80
N THR A 101 -6.39 -18.08 11.87
CA THR A 101 -6.36 -17.14 10.76
C THR A 101 -4.92 -16.72 10.46
N LEU A 102 -4.11 -16.53 11.50
CA LEU A 102 -2.70 -16.20 11.33
C LEU A 102 -1.94 -17.33 10.60
N GLU A 103 -2.18 -18.57 10.99
CA GLU A 103 -1.58 -19.75 10.35
C GLU A 103 -2.05 -19.90 8.89
N ALA A 104 -3.32 -19.60 8.62
CA ALA A 104 -3.86 -19.61 7.27
C ALA A 104 -3.19 -18.55 6.39
N TRP A 105 -2.93 -17.38 6.93
CA TRP A 105 -2.21 -16.32 6.23
C TRP A 105 -0.76 -16.70 5.94
N GLU A 106 -0.07 -17.30 6.90
CA GLU A 106 1.30 -17.79 6.69
C GLU A 106 1.36 -18.78 5.53
N LYS A 107 0.45 -19.73 5.51
CA LYS A 107 0.35 -20.73 4.45
C LYS A 107 0.03 -20.10 3.09
N HIS A 108 -0.91 -19.16 3.07
CA HIS A 108 -1.32 -18.46 1.86
C HIS A 108 -0.16 -17.67 1.25
N ILE A 109 0.52 -16.88 2.07
CA ILE A 109 1.66 -16.05 1.60
C ILE A 109 2.80 -16.94 1.12
N SER A 110 3.09 -18.03 1.81
CA SER A 110 4.16 -18.95 1.43
C SER A 110 3.90 -19.64 0.08
N ALA A 111 2.64 -19.73 -0.36
CA ALA A 111 2.25 -20.32 -1.65
C ALA A 111 2.36 -19.32 -2.82
N HIS A 112 2.60 -18.06 -2.56
CA HIS A 112 2.71 -17.00 -3.54
C HIS A 112 4.06 -16.32 -3.48
#